data_e6fdbd55bc41464c63cd665f5b734881
#
_entry.id   e6fdbd55bc41464c63cd665f5b734881
#
_cell.length_a   1.000
_cell.length_b   1.000
_cell.length_c   1.000
_cell.angle_alpha   90.00
_cell.angle_beta   90.00
_cell.angle_gamma   90.00
#
_symmetry.space_group_name_H-M   'P 1'
#
loop_
_entity.id
_entity.type
_entity.pdbx_description
1 polymer ?
#
loop_
_entity_poly.entity_id
_entity_poly.type
_entity_poly.pdbx_seq_one_letter_code
_entity_poly.pdbx_strand_id
1 'polypeptide(L)'
;MPVAAILAISGAVACFAGYRLFRIVLGVYGFILGAMITSSVMGTANVWALVLAAGVGGLLGAGLMIAAYFVGVGLVGAGLASLVLHLVWRAIGGEPPTALLVVMAVLGALGALSIARQVVVFGTALAGSWTLIVGALALAGDRFNGISVTPENIWVMYGTGPLPGNWWVTGAWVVLAMAGAVVQMTTTTRGGKSKKSGGGRRQQ
;
A
#
# COMPACT_ATOMS: atom_id res chain seq x y z
N MET A 1 18.13 15.48 -15.52
CA MET A 1 18.76 14.18 -15.24
C MET A 1 18.54 13.65 -13.81
N PRO A 2 18.79 14.39 -12.68
CA PRO A 2 18.61 13.80 -11.35
C PRO A 2 17.17 13.39 -11.01
N VAL A 3 16.17 14.15 -11.43
CA VAL A 3 14.75 13.85 -11.15
C VAL A 3 14.31 12.53 -11.83
N ALA A 4 14.71 12.30 -13.08
CA ALA A 4 14.38 11.09 -13.82
C ALA A 4 15.01 9.83 -13.18
N ALA A 5 16.25 9.94 -12.67
CA ALA A 5 16.90 8.86 -11.95
C ALA A 5 16.18 8.54 -10.62
N ILE A 6 15.78 9.57 -9.87
CA ILE A 6 15.02 9.41 -8.63
C ILE A 6 13.67 8.73 -8.91
N LEU A 7 12.96 9.12 -9.98
CA LEU A 7 11.70 8.49 -10.39
C LEU A 7 11.91 7.02 -10.77
N ALA A 8 12.94 6.71 -11.56
CA ALA A 8 13.23 5.32 -11.94
C ALA A 8 13.55 4.45 -10.72
N ILE A 9 14.39 4.93 -9.80
CA ILE A 9 14.77 4.19 -8.58
C ILE A 9 13.57 4.04 -7.66
N SER A 10 12.82 5.11 -7.39
CA SER A 10 11.64 5.05 -6.52
C SER A 10 10.55 4.15 -7.11
N GLY A 11 10.34 4.21 -8.43
CA GLY A 11 9.42 3.31 -9.15
C GLY A 11 9.83 1.84 -9.04
N ALA A 12 11.13 1.53 -9.18
CA ALA A 12 11.64 0.19 -8.99
C ALA A 12 11.42 -0.31 -7.55
N VAL A 13 11.76 0.51 -6.55
CA VAL A 13 11.55 0.17 -5.14
C VAL A 13 10.06 -0.03 -4.83
N ALA A 14 9.18 0.83 -5.32
CA ALA A 14 7.73 0.68 -5.16
C ALA A 14 7.19 -0.57 -5.87
N CYS A 15 7.69 -0.88 -7.08
CA CYS A 15 7.27 -2.04 -7.85
C CYS A 15 7.66 -3.36 -7.18
N PHE A 16 8.86 -3.48 -6.61
CA PHE A 16 9.38 -4.74 -6.06
C PHE A 16 9.24 -4.89 -4.54
N ALA A 17 9.20 -3.79 -3.80
CA ALA A 17 9.15 -3.76 -2.34
C ALA A 17 7.93 -3.01 -1.77
N GLY A 18 6.95 -2.64 -2.60
CA GLY A 18 5.85 -1.75 -2.28
C GLY A 18 5.05 -2.15 -1.05
N TYR A 19 4.73 -3.42 -0.87
CA TYR A 19 4.01 -3.90 0.31
C TYR A 19 4.78 -3.68 1.62
N ARG A 20 6.11 -3.92 1.61
CA ARG A 20 6.95 -3.67 2.79
C ARG A 20 7.08 -2.17 3.06
N LEU A 21 7.28 -1.41 1.98
CA LEU A 21 7.39 0.05 2.06
C LEU A 21 6.11 0.67 2.61
N PHE A 22 4.95 0.23 2.15
CA PHE A 22 3.65 0.68 2.63
C PHE A 22 3.52 0.53 4.16
N ARG A 23 3.89 -0.64 4.70
CA ARG A 23 3.84 -0.88 6.15
C ARG A 23 4.84 -0.02 6.93
N ILE A 24 6.04 0.18 6.38
CA ILE A 24 7.07 1.05 7.00
C ILE A 24 6.58 2.49 7.02
N VAL A 25 6.08 2.99 5.89
CA VAL A 25 5.54 4.35 5.78
C VAL A 25 4.40 4.56 6.77
N LEU A 26 3.47 3.63 6.85
CA LEU A 26 2.36 3.68 7.82
C LEU A 26 2.86 3.72 9.26
N GLY A 27 3.86 2.90 9.60
CA GLY A 27 4.51 2.89 10.91
C GLY A 27 5.23 4.20 11.23
N VAL A 28 5.96 4.76 10.26
CA VAL A 28 6.68 6.03 10.42
C VAL A 28 5.70 7.19 10.65
N TYR A 29 4.64 7.29 9.85
CA TYR A 29 3.62 8.31 10.06
C TYR A 29 2.93 8.16 11.42
N GLY A 30 2.58 6.93 11.81
CA GLY A 30 2.02 6.64 13.12
C GLY A 30 2.97 7.01 14.25
N PHE A 31 4.26 6.72 14.08
CA PHE A 31 5.29 7.10 15.05
C PHE A 31 5.40 8.63 15.20
N ILE A 32 5.46 9.36 14.09
CA ILE A 32 5.54 10.83 14.10
C ILE A 32 4.31 11.42 14.79
N LEU A 33 3.12 10.99 14.42
CA LEU A 33 1.87 11.47 15.01
C LEU A 33 1.80 11.15 16.51
N GLY A 34 2.13 9.93 16.91
CA GLY A 34 2.13 9.52 18.32
C GLY A 34 3.16 10.28 19.14
N ALA A 35 4.37 10.49 18.60
CA ALA A 35 5.41 11.29 19.24
C ALA A 35 4.98 12.76 19.39
N MET A 36 4.37 13.35 18.37
CA MET A 36 3.87 14.73 18.43
C MET A 36 2.78 14.91 19.49
N ILE A 37 1.80 13.99 19.54
CA ILE A 37 0.70 14.06 20.51
C ILE A 37 1.25 13.94 21.94
N THR A 38 2.12 12.95 22.20
CA THR A 38 2.65 12.76 23.56
C THR A 38 3.60 13.87 23.99
N SER A 39 4.40 14.41 23.08
CA SER A 39 5.28 15.54 23.40
C SER A 39 4.50 16.83 23.67
N SER A 40 3.38 17.05 22.97
CA SER A 40 2.54 18.24 23.20
C SER A 40 1.84 18.23 24.58
N VAL A 41 1.54 17.06 25.11
CA VAL A 41 0.88 16.91 26.42
C VAL A 41 1.86 17.06 27.60
N MET A 42 3.13 16.66 27.43
CA MET A 42 4.10 16.66 28.53
C MET A 42 4.75 18.02 28.86
N GLY A 43 4.65 19.00 27.95
CA GLY A 43 5.33 20.29 28.13
C GLY A 43 6.86 20.18 28.08
N THR A 44 7.57 21.29 28.39
CA THR A 44 9.02 21.41 28.15
C THR A 44 9.90 21.26 29.40
N ALA A 45 9.35 20.83 30.53
CA ALA A 45 10.03 20.89 31.85
C ALA A 45 11.23 19.94 32.00
N ASN A 46 11.26 18.80 31.27
CA ASN A 46 12.36 17.82 31.36
C ASN A 46 12.61 17.15 29.99
N VAL A 47 13.77 17.41 29.43
CA VAL A 47 14.14 16.90 28.09
C VAL A 47 14.15 15.36 28.03
N TRP A 48 14.61 14.69 29.08
CA TRP A 48 14.65 13.22 29.11
C TRP A 48 13.25 12.60 29.17
N ALA A 49 12.37 13.20 29.97
CA ALA A 49 10.97 12.78 30.03
C ALA A 49 10.27 13.00 28.68
N LEU A 50 10.56 14.11 28.01
CA LEU A 50 10.04 14.42 26.69
C LEU A 50 10.48 13.39 25.64
N VAL A 51 11.76 13.02 25.61
CA VAL A 51 12.31 12.02 24.66
C VAL A 51 11.70 10.64 24.91
N LEU A 52 11.59 10.23 26.17
CA LEU A 52 10.94 8.96 26.53
C LEU A 52 9.46 8.94 26.16
N ALA A 53 8.74 10.02 26.46
CA ALA A 53 7.32 10.15 26.11
C ALA A 53 7.12 10.12 24.58
N ALA A 54 7.94 10.85 23.82
CA ALA A 54 7.90 10.84 22.36
C ALA A 54 8.23 9.45 21.80
N GLY A 55 9.19 8.74 22.38
CA GLY A 55 9.56 7.37 21.98
C GLY A 55 8.43 6.36 22.22
N VAL A 56 7.87 6.36 23.44
CA VAL A 56 6.75 5.47 23.82
C VAL A 56 5.50 5.82 23.00
N GLY A 57 5.14 7.10 22.96
CA GLY A 57 4.00 7.57 22.19
C GLY A 57 4.14 7.31 20.69
N GLY A 58 5.35 7.45 20.15
CA GLY A 58 5.64 7.11 18.77
C GLY A 58 5.45 5.62 18.48
N LEU A 59 5.93 4.73 19.34
CA LEU A 59 5.75 3.28 19.19
C LEU A 59 4.28 2.88 19.29
N LEU A 60 3.54 3.44 20.25
CA LEU A 60 2.10 3.22 20.37
C LEU A 60 1.34 3.76 19.16
N GLY A 61 1.70 4.95 18.67
CA GLY A 61 1.13 5.56 17.48
C GLY A 61 1.38 4.73 16.22
N ALA A 62 2.59 4.18 16.06
CA ALA A 62 2.91 3.28 14.95
C ALA A 62 2.04 1.99 14.99
N GLY A 63 1.89 1.38 16.16
CA GLY A 63 1.04 0.20 16.34
C GLY A 63 -0.44 0.51 16.07
N LEU A 64 -0.92 1.63 16.60
CA LEU A 64 -2.30 2.08 16.43
C LEU A 64 -2.62 2.37 14.96
N MET A 65 -1.71 3.01 14.22
CA MET A 65 -1.91 3.32 12.79
C MET A 65 -2.01 2.05 11.95
N ILE A 66 -1.17 1.05 12.25
CA ILE A 66 -1.26 -0.25 11.57
C ILE A 66 -2.59 -0.95 11.92
N ALA A 67 -3.01 -0.92 13.18
CA ALA A 67 -4.29 -1.50 13.60
C ALA A 67 -5.47 -0.77 12.95
N ALA A 68 -5.45 0.57 12.93
CA ALA A 68 -6.48 1.40 12.30
C ALA A 68 -6.63 1.11 10.80
N TYR A 69 -5.53 0.81 10.10
CA TYR A 69 -5.58 0.36 8.69
C TYR A 69 -6.43 -0.92 8.55
N PHE A 70 -6.19 -1.94 9.37
CA PHE A 70 -6.97 -3.19 9.28
C PHE A 70 -8.44 -2.98 9.65
N VAL A 71 -8.71 -2.17 10.67
CA VAL A 71 -10.08 -1.80 11.06
C VAL A 71 -10.77 -1.06 9.92
N GLY A 72 -10.09 -0.07 9.31
CA GLY A 72 -10.62 0.69 8.17
C GLY A 72 -10.97 -0.20 6.98
N VAL A 73 -10.07 -1.13 6.60
CA VAL A 73 -10.31 -2.10 5.53
C VAL A 73 -11.51 -3.00 5.86
N GLY A 74 -11.62 -3.47 7.10
CA GLY A 74 -12.75 -4.28 7.56
C GLY A 74 -14.07 -3.51 7.49
N LEU A 75 -14.10 -2.26 7.95
CA LEU A 75 -15.29 -1.41 7.90
C LEU A 75 -15.75 -1.13 6.47
N VAL A 76 -14.83 -0.84 5.55
CA VAL A 76 -15.15 -0.66 4.13
C VAL A 76 -15.73 -1.95 3.55
N GLY A 77 -15.13 -3.11 3.84
CA GLY A 77 -15.64 -4.40 3.40
C GLY A 77 -17.03 -4.72 3.93
N ALA A 78 -17.26 -4.46 5.21
CA ALA A 78 -18.57 -4.62 5.83
C ALA A 78 -19.62 -3.71 5.19
N GLY A 79 -19.28 -2.43 4.98
CA GLY A 79 -20.15 -1.45 4.36
C GLY A 79 -20.52 -1.82 2.93
N LEU A 80 -19.54 -2.22 2.11
CA LEU A 80 -19.78 -2.65 0.72
C LEU A 80 -20.67 -3.90 0.65
N ALA A 81 -20.42 -4.91 1.49
CA ALA A 81 -21.24 -6.12 1.51
C ALA A 81 -22.68 -5.82 1.93
N SER A 82 -22.85 -4.97 2.94
CA SER A 82 -24.18 -4.54 3.39
C SER A 82 -24.91 -3.73 2.32
N LEU A 83 -24.21 -2.84 1.62
CA LEU A 83 -24.76 -2.05 0.52
C LEU A 83 -25.24 -2.95 -0.63
N VAL A 84 -24.39 -3.90 -1.06
CA VAL A 84 -24.73 -4.85 -2.13
C VAL A 84 -25.97 -5.65 -1.75
N LEU A 85 -26.01 -6.17 -0.51
CA LEU A 85 -27.17 -6.91 -0.02
C LEU A 85 -28.45 -6.05 -0.05
N HIS A 86 -28.34 -4.79 0.40
CA HIS A 86 -29.47 -3.87 0.42
C HIS A 86 -29.97 -3.55 -0.99
N LEU A 87 -29.07 -3.34 -1.95
CA LEU A 87 -29.44 -3.10 -3.34
C LEU A 87 -30.14 -4.31 -3.98
N VAL A 88 -29.61 -5.51 -3.73
CA VAL A 88 -30.21 -6.75 -4.24
C VAL A 88 -31.60 -6.96 -3.63
N TRP A 89 -31.75 -6.73 -2.33
CA TRP A 89 -33.05 -6.92 -1.64
C TRP A 89 -34.10 -5.92 -2.10
N ARG A 90 -33.70 -4.65 -2.33
CA ARG A 90 -34.61 -3.65 -2.92
C ARG A 90 -35.08 -4.01 -4.33
N ALA A 91 -34.25 -4.64 -5.13
CA ALA A 91 -34.65 -5.12 -6.47
C ALA A 91 -35.69 -6.23 -6.41
N ILE A 92 -35.76 -6.97 -5.30
CA ILE A 92 -36.78 -8.05 -5.07
C ILE A 92 -38.07 -7.49 -4.42
N GLY A 93 -38.03 -6.22 -3.96
CA GLY A 93 -39.24 -5.54 -3.42
C GLY A 93 -39.42 -5.67 -1.91
N GLY A 94 -38.36 -5.84 -1.13
CA GLY A 94 -38.39 -5.94 0.33
C GLY A 94 -37.27 -5.25 1.06
N GLU A 95 -37.24 -5.36 2.39
CA GLU A 95 -36.09 -4.97 3.22
C GLU A 95 -35.36 -6.20 3.75
N PRO A 96 -34.02 -6.21 3.75
CA PRO A 96 -33.26 -7.35 4.23
C PRO A 96 -33.44 -7.51 5.75
N PRO A 97 -33.58 -8.72 6.27
CA PRO A 97 -33.63 -8.96 7.70
C PRO A 97 -32.28 -8.55 8.36
N THR A 98 -32.34 -7.88 9.51
CA THR A 98 -31.18 -7.33 10.22
C THR A 98 -30.12 -8.39 10.50
N ALA A 99 -30.52 -9.61 10.83
CA ALA A 99 -29.59 -10.71 11.06
C ALA A 99 -28.74 -11.01 9.81
N LEU A 100 -29.33 -10.99 8.62
CA LEU A 100 -28.63 -11.22 7.36
C LEU A 100 -27.67 -10.07 7.04
N LEU A 101 -28.07 -8.82 7.33
CA LEU A 101 -27.18 -7.66 7.19
C LEU A 101 -25.91 -7.80 8.05
N VAL A 102 -26.06 -8.21 9.31
CA VAL A 102 -24.93 -8.42 10.22
C VAL A 102 -24.01 -9.53 9.70
N VAL A 103 -24.57 -10.66 9.29
CA VAL A 103 -23.78 -11.78 8.73
C VAL A 103 -23.02 -11.34 7.49
N MET A 104 -23.67 -10.64 6.56
CA MET A 104 -23.03 -10.16 5.34
C MET A 104 -21.98 -9.09 5.63
N ALA A 105 -22.19 -8.22 6.61
CA ALA A 105 -21.20 -7.24 7.06
C ALA A 105 -19.94 -7.94 7.61
N VAL A 106 -20.09 -8.97 8.44
CA VAL A 106 -18.97 -9.75 8.97
C VAL A 106 -18.23 -10.50 7.85
N LEU A 107 -18.94 -11.15 6.95
CA LEU A 107 -18.35 -11.84 5.80
C LEU A 107 -17.62 -10.85 4.87
N GLY A 108 -18.20 -9.68 4.64
CA GLY A 108 -17.58 -8.60 3.86
C GLY A 108 -16.30 -8.06 4.51
N ALA A 109 -16.30 -7.88 5.83
CA ALA A 109 -15.12 -7.48 6.59
C ALA A 109 -13.99 -8.52 6.48
N LEU A 110 -14.30 -9.79 6.71
CA LEU A 110 -13.34 -10.89 6.61
C LEU A 110 -12.82 -11.06 5.17
N GLY A 111 -13.69 -10.97 4.19
CA GLY A 111 -13.33 -11.00 2.77
C GLY A 111 -12.39 -9.85 2.40
N ALA A 112 -12.72 -8.62 2.79
CA ALA A 112 -11.89 -7.44 2.53
C ALA A 112 -10.50 -7.56 3.18
N LEU A 113 -10.42 -8.02 4.43
CA LEU A 113 -9.16 -8.25 5.13
C LEU A 113 -8.30 -9.32 4.44
N SER A 114 -8.93 -10.37 3.91
CA SER A 114 -8.25 -11.45 3.18
C SER A 114 -7.64 -10.95 1.86
N ILE A 115 -8.31 -10.01 1.18
CA ILE A 115 -7.92 -9.48 -0.12
C ILE A 115 -7.02 -8.22 0.02
N ALA A 116 -7.08 -7.54 1.17
CA ALA A 116 -6.37 -6.26 1.39
C ALA A 116 -4.89 -6.33 1.03
N ARG A 117 -4.22 -7.41 1.38
CA ARG A 117 -2.81 -7.64 1.05
C ARG A 117 -2.59 -7.68 -0.47
N GLN A 118 -3.42 -8.42 -1.19
CA GLN A 118 -3.33 -8.53 -2.65
C GLN A 118 -3.57 -7.17 -3.31
N VAL A 119 -4.56 -6.42 -2.85
CA VAL A 119 -4.88 -5.08 -3.36
C VAL A 119 -3.68 -4.14 -3.20
N VAL A 120 -3.03 -4.12 -2.04
CA VAL A 120 -1.82 -3.31 -1.81
C VAL A 120 -0.67 -3.77 -2.71
N VAL A 121 -0.44 -5.08 -2.84
CA VAL A 121 0.63 -5.62 -3.71
C VAL A 121 0.40 -5.23 -5.16
N PHE A 122 -0.80 -5.46 -5.69
CA PHE A 122 -1.13 -5.11 -7.09
C PHE A 122 -1.11 -3.59 -7.30
N GLY A 123 -1.69 -2.82 -6.40
CA GLY A 123 -1.71 -1.36 -6.50
C GLY A 123 -0.30 -0.76 -6.51
N THR A 124 0.58 -1.21 -5.62
CA THR A 124 1.97 -0.73 -5.57
C THR A 124 2.81 -1.23 -6.75
N ALA A 125 2.56 -2.45 -7.25
CA ALA A 125 3.23 -2.97 -8.42
C ALA A 125 2.82 -2.19 -9.69
N LEU A 126 1.52 -1.92 -9.88
CA LEU A 126 1.01 -1.13 -11.01
C LEU A 126 1.52 0.32 -11.00
N ALA A 127 1.41 0.99 -9.86
CA ALA A 127 1.90 2.37 -9.72
C ALA A 127 3.42 2.46 -9.83
N GLY A 128 4.15 1.54 -9.20
CA GLY A 128 5.61 1.49 -9.23
C GLY A 128 6.16 1.19 -10.62
N SER A 129 5.55 0.27 -11.36
CA SER A 129 5.96 -0.04 -12.74
C SER A 129 5.72 1.14 -13.68
N TRP A 130 4.63 1.88 -13.52
CA TRP A 130 4.38 3.10 -14.27
C TRP A 130 5.43 4.17 -13.98
N THR A 131 5.69 4.43 -12.70
CA THR A 131 6.74 5.39 -12.26
C THR A 131 8.12 5.00 -12.80
N LEU A 132 8.45 3.70 -12.79
CA LEU A 132 9.71 3.18 -13.34
C LEU A 132 9.81 3.46 -14.83
N ILE A 133 8.76 3.18 -15.61
CA ILE A 133 8.75 3.40 -17.06
C ILE A 133 8.90 4.88 -17.38
N VAL A 134 8.15 5.76 -16.74
CA VAL A 134 8.25 7.21 -16.94
C VAL A 134 9.67 7.70 -16.60
N GLY A 135 10.25 7.24 -15.49
CA GLY A 135 11.62 7.57 -15.13
C GLY A 135 12.65 7.03 -16.13
N ALA A 136 12.48 5.80 -16.62
CA ALA A 136 13.38 5.18 -17.61
C ALA A 136 13.30 5.89 -18.97
N LEU A 137 12.10 6.23 -19.45
CA LEU A 137 11.92 7.00 -20.68
C LEU A 137 12.53 8.40 -20.57
N ALA A 138 12.37 9.07 -19.41
CA ALA A 138 12.98 10.38 -19.16
C ALA A 138 14.52 10.32 -19.12
N LEU A 139 15.12 9.20 -18.68
CA LEU A 139 16.57 8.99 -18.72
C LEU A 139 17.07 8.67 -20.13
N ALA A 140 16.27 7.96 -20.92
CA ALA A 140 16.62 7.57 -22.28
C ALA A 140 16.53 8.73 -23.28
N GLY A 141 15.79 9.81 -22.96
CA GLY A 141 15.59 10.99 -23.80
C GLY A 141 14.87 10.64 -25.10
N ASP A 142 15.12 11.45 -26.17
CA ASP A 142 14.49 11.31 -27.50
C ASP A 142 14.81 10.00 -28.26
N ARG A 143 15.48 9.05 -27.64
CA ARG A 143 15.91 7.80 -28.30
C ARG A 143 14.78 6.80 -28.57
N PHE A 144 13.60 7.02 -28.00
CA PHE A 144 12.44 6.13 -28.17
C PHE A 144 11.28 6.81 -28.90
N ASN A 145 11.29 6.77 -30.25
CA ASN A 145 10.16 7.03 -31.16
C ASN A 145 9.23 8.19 -30.77
N GLY A 146 9.78 9.38 -30.56
CA GLY A 146 8.97 10.60 -30.39
C GLY A 146 8.26 10.72 -29.03
N ILE A 147 8.57 9.89 -28.05
CA ILE A 147 8.12 10.06 -26.68
C ILE A 147 9.19 10.90 -25.95
N SER A 148 9.15 12.21 -26.15
CA SER A 148 10.02 13.13 -25.40
C SER A 148 9.43 13.36 -24.01
N VAL A 149 9.97 12.67 -22.99
CA VAL A 149 9.69 12.97 -21.60
C VAL A 149 10.71 14.00 -21.14
N THR A 150 10.34 15.28 -21.25
CA THR A 150 11.15 16.37 -20.70
C THR A 150 10.84 16.55 -19.20
N PRO A 151 11.77 17.12 -18.41
CA PRO A 151 11.51 17.45 -17.00
C PRO A 151 10.24 18.29 -16.78
N GLU A 152 9.83 19.08 -17.76
CA GLU A 152 8.64 19.91 -17.74
C GLU A 152 7.36 19.10 -17.96
N ASN A 153 7.42 18.01 -18.74
CA ASN A 153 6.27 17.17 -19.08
C ASN A 153 6.08 15.94 -18.16
N ILE A 154 7.04 15.63 -17.30
CA ILE A 154 6.98 14.46 -16.41
C ILE A 154 5.70 14.47 -15.57
N TRP A 155 5.31 15.61 -15.03
CA TRP A 155 4.13 15.74 -14.18
C TRP A 155 2.81 15.57 -14.94
N VAL A 156 2.76 15.98 -16.20
CA VAL A 156 1.57 15.82 -17.05
C VAL A 156 1.39 14.35 -17.45
N MET A 157 2.48 13.64 -17.75
CA MET A 157 2.44 12.22 -18.11
C MET A 157 2.16 11.32 -16.92
N TYR A 158 2.54 11.73 -15.71
CA TYR A 158 2.35 10.92 -14.50
C TYR A 158 0.87 10.67 -14.17
N GLY A 159 -0.03 11.58 -14.56
CA GLY A 159 -1.47 11.49 -14.31
C GLY A 159 -2.29 10.79 -15.39
N THR A 160 -1.74 10.55 -16.57
CA THR A 160 -2.53 10.12 -17.75
C THR A 160 -2.59 8.59 -17.94
N GLY A 161 -1.83 7.79 -17.17
CA GLY A 161 -1.77 6.34 -17.36
C GLY A 161 -1.02 5.93 -18.64
N PRO A 162 -1.12 4.67 -19.08
CA PRO A 162 -0.42 4.18 -20.25
C PRO A 162 -0.79 5.01 -21.49
N LEU A 163 0.24 5.50 -22.18
CA LEU A 163 0.13 6.43 -23.30
C LEU A 163 -0.71 5.83 -24.43
N PRO A 164 -1.81 6.48 -24.82
CA PRO A 164 -2.58 6.05 -25.99
C PRO A 164 -1.72 6.12 -27.24
N GLY A 165 -1.59 5.00 -27.96
CA GLY A 165 -0.83 4.91 -29.20
C GLY A 165 0.45 4.07 -29.15
N ASN A 166 1.04 3.84 -27.97
CA ASN A 166 2.27 3.03 -27.83
C ASN A 166 2.00 1.71 -27.11
N TRP A 167 1.50 0.71 -27.85
CA TRP A 167 1.15 -0.60 -27.33
C TRP A 167 2.30 -1.32 -26.61
N TRP A 168 3.55 -1.11 -27.01
CA TRP A 168 4.71 -1.71 -26.37
C TRP A 168 4.97 -1.14 -24.96
N VAL A 169 4.68 0.16 -24.72
CA VAL A 169 4.79 0.79 -23.39
C VAL A 169 3.75 0.19 -22.44
N THR A 170 2.53 0.01 -22.92
CA THR A 170 1.46 -0.67 -22.18
C THR A 170 1.83 -2.13 -21.89
N GLY A 171 2.40 -2.82 -22.87
CA GLY A 171 2.90 -4.19 -22.70
C GLY A 171 4.01 -4.28 -21.65
N ALA A 172 5.01 -3.40 -21.74
CA ALA A 172 6.10 -3.32 -20.76
C ALA A 172 5.58 -3.00 -19.36
N TRP A 173 4.60 -2.10 -19.23
CA TRP A 173 3.96 -1.76 -17.97
C TRP A 173 3.29 -2.97 -17.32
N VAL A 174 2.47 -3.70 -18.07
CA VAL A 174 1.78 -4.90 -17.57
C VAL A 174 2.78 -5.98 -17.15
N VAL A 175 3.80 -6.25 -17.99
CA VAL A 175 4.84 -7.26 -17.68
C VAL A 175 5.61 -6.89 -16.42
N LEU A 176 6.03 -5.62 -16.26
CA LEU A 176 6.72 -5.15 -15.07
C LEU A 176 5.82 -5.20 -13.83
N ALA A 177 4.54 -4.81 -13.96
CA ALA A 177 3.58 -4.88 -12.86
C ALA A 177 3.38 -6.32 -12.40
N MET A 178 3.23 -7.26 -13.32
CA MET A 178 3.10 -8.69 -13.02
C MET A 178 4.37 -9.25 -12.37
N ALA A 179 5.54 -8.93 -12.90
CA ALA A 179 6.82 -9.33 -12.31
C ALA A 179 6.97 -8.77 -10.88
N GLY A 180 6.66 -7.50 -10.67
CA GLY A 180 6.67 -6.86 -9.36
C GLY A 180 5.72 -7.54 -8.38
N ALA A 181 4.48 -7.82 -8.79
CA ALA A 181 3.49 -8.51 -7.97
C ALA A 181 3.96 -9.93 -7.58
N VAL A 182 4.48 -10.71 -8.52
CA VAL A 182 5.03 -12.06 -8.26
C VAL A 182 6.18 -11.99 -7.28
N VAL A 183 7.14 -11.09 -7.47
CA VAL A 183 8.27 -10.91 -6.55
C VAL A 183 7.80 -10.52 -5.15
N GLN A 184 6.85 -9.59 -5.03
CA GLN A 184 6.29 -9.20 -3.73
C GLN A 184 5.56 -10.37 -3.04
N MET A 185 4.81 -11.19 -3.78
CA MET A 185 4.11 -12.35 -3.22
C MET A 185 5.09 -13.42 -2.74
N THR A 186 6.11 -13.76 -3.52
CA THR A 186 7.09 -14.81 -3.18
C THR A 186 8.00 -14.42 -2.03
N THR A 187 8.45 -13.17 -1.96
CA THR A 187 9.32 -12.68 -0.89
C THR A 187 8.61 -12.59 0.45
N THR A 188 7.28 -12.36 0.42
CA THR A 188 6.49 -12.26 1.66
C THR A 188 6.12 -13.65 2.23
N THR A 189 5.99 -14.68 1.38
CA THR A 189 5.72 -16.06 1.81
C THR A 189 6.95 -16.75 2.40
N ARG A 190 8.16 -16.40 1.96
CA ARG A 190 9.41 -16.99 2.48
C ARG A 190 9.74 -16.53 3.91
N GLY A 191 9.36 -15.32 4.30
CA GLY A 191 9.57 -14.80 5.67
C GLY A 191 8.78 -15.55 6.77
N GLY A 192 7.68 -16.24 6.42
CA GLY A 192 6.86 -17.00 7.36
C GLY A 192 7.37 -18.41 7.66
N LYS A 193 8.10 -19.04 6.73
CA LYS A 193 8.58 -20.42 6.89
C LYS A 193 9.88 -20.53 7.71
N SER A 194 10.74 -19.51 7.72
CA SER A 194 12.00 -19.52 8.45
C SER A 194 11.83 -19.48 9.98
N LYS A 195 10.73 -18.90 10.50
CA LYS A 195 10.47 -18.84 11.94
C LYS A 195 9.95 -20.16 12.56
N LYS A 196 9.42 -21.08 11.75
CA LYS A 196 8.92 -22.39 12.26
C LYS A 196 9.98 -23.48 12.38
N SER A 197 11.13 -23.34 11.70
CA SER A 197 12.20 -24.36 11.72
C SER A 197 13.22 -24.17 12.86
N GLY A 198 13.23 -23.02 13.55
CA GLY A 198 14.18 -22.75 14.64
C GLY A 198 13.72 -23.17 16.04
N GLY A 199 12.45 -23.54 16.23
CA GLY A 199 11.87 -23.84 17.55
C GLY A 199 11.97 -25.31 18.01
N GLY A 200 12.39 -26.21 17.13
CA GLY A 200 12.35 -27.68 17.41
C GLY A 200 13.64 -28.34 17.89
N ARG A 201 14.73 -27.56 18.14
CA ARG A 201 16.07 -28.19 18.43
C ARG A 201 16.67 -27.81 19.78
N ARG A 202 15.85 -27.56 20.79
CA ARG A 202 16.33 -27.35 22.17
C ARG A 202 15.49 -28.12 23.18
N GLN A 203 15.33 -29.45 22.99
CA GLN A 203 14.96 -30.40 24.04
C GLN A 203 15.46 -31.76 23.60
N GLN A 204 16.74 -32.04 23.79
CA GLN A 204 17.33 -33.35 24.07
C GLN A 204 18.58 -33.15 24.90
#